data_1e7bfc0b582ed3173a29f5f3ef5a4bc9
#
_entry.id   1e7bfc0b582ed3173a29f5f3ef5a4bc9
#
_cell.length_a   1.000
_cell.length_b   1.000
_cell.length_c   1.000
_cell.angle_alpha   90.00
_cell.angle_beta   90.00
_cell.angle_gamma   90.00
#
_symmetry.space_group_name_H-M   'P 1'
#
loop_
_entity.id
_entity.type
_entity.pdbx_description
1 polymer ?
#
loop_
_entity_poly.entity_id
_entity_poly.type
_entity_poly.pdbx_seq_one_letter_code
_entity_poly.pdbx_strand_id
1 'polypeptide(L)'
;PDSLLGFPVGSRVATPKQIHSAIMTWAEQSDRLHVVEYARTHEQRPLLAVFISTPTRLAQLDEIKANIDTLSDARNVSDSKANAIINDLPAIAWMAYSIHGNETSGADAALTAIYHLIASEEQTVSDLLDDMVVVIDPMMNPDGRARFAKSLEQYRGTAPNVDDQSLLHRGDWPYGRTNHYFFDLNRDFFYLTQPETVGRVALINQWRPQLMID
;
A
#
# COMPACT_ATOMS: atom_id res chain seq x y z
N PRO A 1 10.65 10.92 5.34
CA PRO A 1 10.53 10.65 3.88
C PRO A 1 11.46 11.51 3.04
N ASP A 2 11.48 12.84 3.28
CA ASP A 2 12.15 13.85 2.45
C ASP A 2 13.63 13.55 2.20
N SER A 3 14.36 13.14 3.22
CA SER A 3 15.78 12.79 3.12
C SER A 3 16.03 11.58 2.20
N LEU A 4 15.11 10.61 2.17
CA LEU A 4 15.20 9.42 1.32
C LEU A 4 14.81 9.72 -0.13
N LEU A 5 13.88 10.64 -0.32
CA LEU A 5 13.43 11.05 -1.65
C LEU A 5 14.37 12.07 -2.31
N GLY A 6 15.10 12.86 -1.51
CA GLY A 6 15.91 13.99 -1.97
C GLY A 6 15.10 15.26 -2.28
N PHE A 7 13.82 15.27 -1.88
CA PHE A 7 12.90 16.41 -2.02
C PHE A 7 11.74 16.28 -1.02
N PRO A 8 11.05 17.39 -0.65
CA PRO A 8 9.88 17.33 0.21
C PRO A 8 8.75 16.51 -0.41
N VAL A 9 8.12 15.61 0.37
CA VAL A 9 6.95 14.84 -0.09
C VAL A 9 5.88 15.78 -0.63
N GLY A 10 5.30 15.41 -1.78
CA GLY A 10 4.28 16.22 -2.46
C GLY A 10 4.82 17.36 -3.33
N SER A 11 6.11 17.72 -3.24
CA SER A 11 6.71 18.72 -4.15
C SER A 11 7.03 18.15 -5.54
N ARG A 12 7.17 16.85 -5.62
CA ARG A 12 7.42 16.08 -6.86
C ARG A 12 6.77 14.70 -6.71
N VAL A 13 6.48 14.08 -7.85
CA VAL A 13 6.02 12.69 -7.90
C VAL A 13 7.20 11.77 -7.60
N ALA A 14 7.14 11.01 -6.53
CA ALA A 14 8.12 9.97 -6.25
C ALA A 14 8.00 8.82 -7.25
N THR A 15 9.12 8.36 -7.80
CA THR A 15 9.15 7.22 -8.71
C THR A 15 8.86 5.91 -7.95
N PRO A 16 8.39 4.84 -8.63
CA PRO A 16 8.21 3.54 -7.98
C PRO A 16 9.46 3.03 -7.26
N LYS A 17 10.64 3.28 -7.83
CA LYS A 17 11.92 2.89 -7.21
C LYS A 17 12.18 3.66 -5.92
N GLN A 18 11.89 4.96 -5.87
CA GLN A 18 12.07 5.77 -4.66
C GLN A 18 11.12 5.33 -3.56
N ILE A 19 9.84 5.08 -3.88
CA ILE A 19 8.84 4.57 -2.93
C ILE A 19 9.29 3.22 -2.36
N HIS A 20 9.64 2.28 -3.23
CA HIS A 20 10.14 0.97 -2.82
C HIS A 20 11.38 1.09 -1.91
N SER A 21 12.38 1.88 -2.31
CA SER A 21 13.62 2.05 -1.54
C SER A 21 13.37 2.68 -0.18
N ALA A 22 12.47 3.66 -0.08
CA ALA A 22 12.11 4.28 1.20
C ALA A 22 11.47 3.27 2.16
N ILE A 23 10.51 2.48 1.67
CA ILE A 23 9.84 1.43 2.46
C ILE A 23 10.85 0.39 2.95
N MET A 24 11.72 -0.11 2.07
CA MET A 24 12.72 -1.11 2.45
C MET A 24 13.74 -0.56 3.47
N THR A 25 14.13 0.72 3.33
CA THR A 25 15.00 1.38 4.32
C THR A 25 14.31 1.45 5.68
N TRP A 26 13.03 1.78 5.74
CA TRP A 26 12.28 1.81 7.00
C TRP A 26 12.08 0.42 7.59
N ALA A 27 11.93 -0.61 6.76
CA ALA A 27 11.82 -1.99 7.23
C ALA A 27 13.10 -2.49 7.93
N GLU A 28 14.26 -1.93 7.56
CA GLU A 28 15.53 -2.21 8.24
C GLU A 28 15.72 -1.41 9.54
N GLN A 29 14.99 -0.30 9.70
CA GLN A 29 15.19 0.67 10.79
C GLN A 29 14.09 0.66 11.85
N SER A 30 12.92 0.07 11.58
CA SER A 30 11.77 0.08 12.47
C SER A 30 11.26 -1.33 12.75
N ASP A 31 11.03 -1.63 14.00
CA ASP A 31 10.37 -2.85 14.47
C ASP A 31 8.83 -2.79 14.43
N ARG A 32 8.28 -1.64 14.06
CA ARG A 32 6.82 -1.42 13.86
C ARG A 32 6.34 -1.72 12.45
N LEU A 33 7.22 -2.24 11.58
CA LEU A 33 6.92 -2.43 10.17
C LEU A 33 7.40 -3.79 9.68
N HIS A 34 6.51 -4.51 8.96
CA HIS A 34 6.81 -5.76 8.27
C HIS A 34 6.35 -5.66 6.82
N VAL A 35 7.21 -6.01 5.87
CA VAL A 35 6.94 -5.89 4.43
C VAL A 35 6.74 -7.27 3.81
N VAL A 36 5.66 -7.41 3.04
CA VAL A 36 5.36 -8.59 2.24
C VAL A 36 5.33 -8.20 0.77
N GLU A 37 6.18 -8.82 -0.05
CA GLU A 37 6.03 -8.77 -1.50
C GLU A 37 4.93 -9.77 -1.89
N TYR A 38 3.75 -9.29 -2.31
CA TYR A 38 2.61 -10.15 -2.60
C TYR A 38 2.49 -10.55 -4.07
N ALA A 39 3.11 -9.80 -4.97
CA ALA A 39 3.14 -10.09 -6.40
C ALA A 39 4.24 -9.28 -7.11
N ARG A 40 4.40 -9.55 -8.39
CA ARG A 40 5.16 -8.71 -9.32
C ARG A 40 4.30 -8.36 -10.51
N THR A 41 4.48 -7.14 -11.04
CA THR A 41 3.85 -6.73 -12.30
C THR A 41 4.42 -7.53 -13.48
N HIS A 42 3.81 -7.40 -14.66
CA HIS A 42 4.39 -7.96 -15.89
C HIS A 42 5.83 -7.47 -16.15
N GLU A 43 6.13 -6.22 -15.77
CA GLU A 43 7.47 -5.61 -15.87
C GLU A 43 8.36 -5.91 -14.66
N GLN A 44 8.00 -6.92 -13.86
CA GLN A 44 8.76 -7.40 -12.71
C GLN A 44 8.97 -6.38 -11.58
N ARG A 45 8.17 -5.34 -11.51
CA ARG A 45 8.17 -4.43 -10.35
C ARG A 45 7.47 -5.09 -9.17
N PRO A 46 8.08 -5.08 -7.98
CA PRO A 46 7.46 -5.67 -6.80
C PRO A 46 6.23 -4.87 -6.36
N LEU A 47 5.25 -5.60 -5.88
CA LEU A 47 4.03 -5.09 -5.25
C LEU A 47 4.11 -5.44 -3.77
N LEU A 48 4.06 -4.42 -2.92
CA LEU A 48 4.31 -4.54 -1.50
C LEU A 48 3.04 -4.30 -0.69
N ALA A 49 2.84 -5.11 0.34
CA ALA A 49 1.95 -4.80 1.45
C ALA A 49 2.78 -4.53 2.69
N VAL A 50 2.54 -3.40 3.33
CA VAL A 50 3.26 -2.92 4.50
C VAL A 50 2.37 -3.09 5.72
N PHE A 51 2.72 -4.03 6.59
CA PHE A 51 2.02 -4.30 7.84
C PHE A 51 2.63 -3.44 8.94
N ILE A 52 1.81 -2.66 9.60
CA ILE A 52 2.22 -1.73 10.65
C ILE A 52 1.42 -2.00 11.91
N SER A 53 2.09 -2.28 13.00
CA SER A 53 1.52 -2.50 14.32
C SER A 53 2.61 -2.40 15.40
N THR A 54 2.29 -2.74 16.64
CA THR A 54 3.32 -2.91 17.67
C THR A 54 4.24 -4.09 17.33
N PRO A 55 5.51 -4.08 17.79
CA PRO A 55 6.44 -5.20 17.58
C PRO A 55 5.86 -6.54 18.07
N THR A 56 5.11 -6.51 19.18
CA THR A 56 4.44 -7.70 19.73
C THR A 56 3.39 -8.26 18.77
N ARG A 57 2.53 -7.42 18.20
CA ARG A 57 1.51 -7.84 17.22
C ARG A 57 2.15 -8.32 15.91
N LEU A 58 3.21 -7.65 15.45
CA LEU A 58 3.93 -8.09 14.24
C LEU A 58 4.61 -9.45 14.42
N ALA A 59 5.07 -9.78 15.62
CA ALA A 59 5.60 -11.11 15.93
C ALA A 59 4.51 -12.21 15.92
N GLN A 60 3.24 -11.83 16.04
CA GLN A 60 2.07 -12.73 16.09
C GLN A 60 1.30 -12.83 14.77
N LEU A 61 1.79 -12.27 13.66
CA LEU A 61 1.06 -12.21 12.39
C LEU A 61 0.55 -13.58 11.90
N ASP A 62 1.31 -14.65 12.08
CA ASP A 62 0.89 -16.00 11.71
C ASP A 62 -0.25 -16.52 12.60
N GLU A 63 -0.21 -16.23 13.90
CA GLU A 63 -1.28 -16.57 14.85
C GLU A 63 -2.54 -15.75 14.56
N ILE A 64 -2.41 -14.46 14.31
CA ILE A 64 -3.51 -13.56 13.92
C ILE A 64 -4.21 -14.13 12.68
N LYS A 65 -3.44 -14.49 11.65
CA LYS A 65 -3.99 -15.09 10.43
C LYS A 65 -4.69 -16.43 10.67
N ALA A 66 -4.12 -17.31 11.49
CA ALA A 66 -4.75 -18.58 11.86
C ALA A 66 -6.06 -18.37 12.64
N ASN A 67 -6.13 -17.35 13.48
CA ASN A 67 -7.34 -16.97 14.21
C ASN A 67 -8.41 -16.38 13.29
N ILE A 68 -8.03 -15.56 12.31
CA ILE A 68 -8.93 -15.08 11.24
C ILE A 68 -9.50 -16.25 10.46
N ASP A 69 -8.67 -17.22 10.04
CA ASP A 69 -9.11 -18.42 9.33
C ASP A 69 -10.06 -19.27 10.17
N THR A 70 -9.78 -19.42 11.47
CA THR A 70 -10.64 -20.14 12.42
C THR A 70 -12.02 -19.48 12.51
N LEU A 71 -12.10 -18.15 12.64
CA LEU A 71 -13.38 -17.42 12.71
C LEU A 71 -14.14 -17.42 11.38
N SER A 72 -13.45 -17.53 10.25
CA SER A 72 -14.07 -17.52 8.93
C SER A 72 -14.80 -18.81 8.59
N ASP A 73 -14.45 -19.92 9.25
CA ASP A 73 -15.17 -21.20 9.19
C ASP A 73 -15.54 -21.68 10.60
N ALA A 74 -16.59 -21.08 11.13
CA ALA A 74 -17.05 -21.33 12.50
C ALA A 74 -17.78 -22.66 12.72
N ARG A 75 -17.93 -23.54 11.69
CA ARG A 75 -18.70 -24.78 11.76
C ARG A 75 -18.24 -25.72 12.88
N ASN A 76 -16.95 -25.68 13.23
CA ASN A 76 -16.33 -26.56 14.25
C ASN A 76 -15.70 -25.74 15.39
N VAL A 77 -16.15 -24.51 15.62
CA VAL A 77 -15.64 -23.62 16.67
C VAL A 77 -16.72 -23.44 17.72
N SER A 78 -16.40 -23.72 19.00
CA SER A 78 -17.32 -23.42 20.09
C SER A 78 -17.44 -21.93 20.35
N ASP A 79 -18.59 -21.48 20.86
CA ASP A 79 -18.83 -20.08 21.20
C ASP A 79 -17.75 -19.54 22.16
N SER A 80 -17.34 -20.34 23.15
CA SER A 80 -16.28 -19.96 24.08
C SER A 80 -14.95 -19.71 23.39
N LYS A 81 -14.56 -20.57 22.41
CA LYS A 81 -13.33 -20.39 21.63
C LYS A 81 -13.44 -19.19 20.69
N ALA A 82 -14.58 -19.03 20.02
CA ALA A 82 -14.81 -17.88 19.15
C ALA A 82 -14.70 -16.56 19.92
N ASN A 83 -15.37 -16.47 21.07
CA ASN A 83 -15.31 -15.28 21.92
C ASN A 83 -13.89 -14.99 22.45
N ALA A 84 -13.13 -16.02 22.82
CA ALA A 84 -11.74 -15.85 23.24
C ALA A 84 -10.87 -15.26 22.11
N ILE A 85 -11.02 -15.74 20.88
CA ILE A 85 -10.32 -15.20 19.69
C ILE A 85 -10.76 -13.76 19.42
N ILE A 86 -12.06 -13.46 19.38
CA ILE A 86 -12.60 -12.14 19.11
C ILE A 86 -12.08 -11.08 20.09
N ASN A 87 -11.95 -11.45 21.35
CA ASN A 87 -11.50 -10.52 22.40
C ASN A 87 -10.00 -10.18 22.33
N ASP A 88 -9.19 -11.01 21.67
CA ASP A 88 -7.73 -10.81 21.56
C ASP A 88 -7.29 -10.41 20.14
N LEU A 89 -8.12 -10.68 19.12
CA LEU A 89 -7.78 -10.42 17.72
C LEU A 89 -7.75 -8.93 17.43
N PRO A 90 -6.62 -8.37 16.95
CA PRO A 90 -6.58 -6.98 16.49
C PRO A 90 -7.45 -6.79 15.24
N ALA A 91 -8.01 -5.61 15.07
CA ALA A 91 -8.68 -5.24 13.82
C ALA A 91 -7.66 -5.13 12.68
N ILE A 92 -8.04 -5.57 11.49
CA ILE A 92 -7.23 -5.40 10.28
C ILE A 92 -7.82 -4.25 9.45
N ALA A 93 -7.06 -3.18 9.29
CA ALA A 93 -7.42 -2.05 8.43
C ALA A 93 -6.53 -2.07 7.17
N TRP A 94 -7.15 -2.21 6.00
CA TRP A 94 -6.45 -2.21 4.71
C TRP A 94 -6.60 -0.86 4.02
N MET A 95 -5.48 -0.21 3.73
CA MET A 95 -5.42 1.07 3.02
C MET A 95 -4.70 0.86 1.68
N ALA A 96 -5.44 0.97 0.58
CA ALA A 96 -4.91 0.80 -0.76
C ALA A 96 -4.71 2.15 -1.45
N TYR A 97 -3.63 2.29 -2.21
CA TYR A 97 -3.27 3.56 -2.84
C TYR A 97 -2.89 3.38 -4.30
N SER A 98 -3.30 4.33 -5.13
CA SER A 98 -2.78 4.51 -6.49
C SER A 98 -3.02 3.29 -7.41
N ILE A 99 -4.27 2.80 -7.47
CA ILE A 99 -4.66 1.79 -8.47
C ILE A 99 -4.55 2.34 -9.89
N HIS A 100 -4.73 3.64 -10.06
CA HIS A 100 -4.40 4.35 -11.28
C HIS A 100 -3.08 5.10 -11.09
N GLY A 101 -2.09 4.76 -11.92
CA GLY A 101 -0.72 5.25 -11.73
C GLY A 101 -0.54 6.76 -11.92
N ASN A 102 -1.45 7.42 -12.65
CA ASN A 102 -1.46 8.87 -12.85
C ASN A 102 -2.16 9.65 -11.72
N GLU A 103 -2.84 8.97 -10.80
CA GLU A 103 -3.37 9.56 -9.57
C GLU A 103 -2.27 9.57 -8.50
N THR A 104 -1.32 10.47 -8.65
CA THR A 104 -0.01 10.36 -8.01
C THR A 104 0.01 10.69 -6.53
N SER A 105 -0.92 11.53 -6.05
CA SER A 105 -0.97 11.95 -4.65
C SER A 105 -1.13 10.78 -3.66
N GLY A 106 -1.85 9.72 -4.06
CA GLY A 106 -2.11 8.57 -3.19
C GLY A 106 -0.82 7.88 -2.72
N ALA A 107 0.06 7.50 -3.65
CA ALA A 107 1.29 6.78 -3.27
C ALA A 107 2.30 7.69 -2.54
N ASP A 108 2.32 8.99 -2.80
CA ASP A 108 3.13 9.94 -2.02
C ASP A 108 2.54 10.13 -0.61
N ALA A 109 1.20 10.17 -0.47
CA ALA A 109 0.52 10.20 0.82
C ALA A 109 0.76 8.89 1.62
N ALA A 110 0.80 7.73 0.95
CA ALA A 110 1.12 6.46 1.59
C ALA A 110 2.49 6.49 2.30
N LEU A 111 3.52 7.09 1.68
CA LEU A 111 4.83 7.27 2.33
C LEU A 111 4.72 8.09 3.61
N THR A 112 3.91 9.15 3.60
CA THR A 112 3.70 9.99 4.79
C THR A 112 2.94 9.24 5.88
N ALA A 113 1.90 8.48 5.50
CA ALA A 113 1.12 7.67 6.43
C ALA A 113 1.97 6.57 7.07
N ILE A 114 2.76 5.83 6.27
CA ILE A 114 3.69 4.82 6.79
C ILE A 114 4.66 5.46 7.79
N TYR A 115 5.33 6.54 7.38
CA TYR A 115 6.31 7.21 8.24
C TYR A 115 5.69 7.72 9.54
N HIS A 116 4.50 8.33 9.46
CA HIS A 116 3.79 8.79 10.65
C HIS A 116 3.52 7.64 11.63
N LEU A 117 2.99 6.52 11.17
CA LEU A 117 2.65 5.39 12.02
C LEU A 117 3.87 4.73 12.67
N ILE A 118 4.99 4.63 11.95
CA ILE A 118 6.18 3.96 12.49
C ILE A 118 7.06 4.86 13.35
N ALA A 119 7.02 6.19 13.13
CA ALA A 119 7.90 7.15 13.78
C ALA A 119 7.23 7.96 14.89
N SER A 120 5.90 7.94 14.99
CA SER A 120 5.18 8.69 16.01
C SER A 120 5.41 8.11 17.40
N GLU A 121 5.66 9.00 18.37
CA GLU A 121 5.73 8.70 19.79
C GLU A 121 4.44 9.11 20.54
N GLU A 122 3.40 9.54 19.80
CA GLU A 122 2.12 9.92 20.39
C GLU A 122 1.38 8.70 20.93
N GLN A 123 0.83 8.84 22.15
CA GLN A 123 0.11 7.75 22.82
C GLN A 123 -1.08 7.25 21.99
N THR A 124 -1.79 8.16 21.33
CA THR A 124 -2.92 7.83 20.46
C THR A 124 -2.54 6.91 19.30
N VAL A 125 -1.35 7.09 18.71
CA VAL A 125 -0.83 6.20 17.67
C VAL A 125 -0.40 4.86 18.25
N SER A 126 0.21 4.88 19.44
CA SER A 126 0.61 3.64 20.12
C SER A 126 -0.61 2.79 20.48
N ASP A 127 -1.66 3.40 21.04
CA ASP A 127 -2.92 2.73 21.39
C ASP A 127 -3.59 2.15 20.15
N LEU A 128 -3.63 2.93 19.05
CA LEU A 128 -4.18 2.47 17.78
C LEU A 128 -3.43 1.23 17.24
N LEU A 129 -2.10 1.23 17.29
CA LEU A 129 -1.28 0.12 16.81
C LEU A 129 -1.33 -1.11 17.72
N ASP A 130 -1.74 -0.96 18.99
CA ASP A 130 -1.96 -2.09 19.89
C ASP A 130 -3.29 -2.80 19.60
N ASP A 131 -4.31 -2.04 19.19
CA ASP A 131 -5.65 -2.52 18.86
C ASP A 131 -5.80 -3.02 17.42
N MET A 132 -4.89 -2.65 16.50
CA MET A 132 -5.02 -3.01 15.09
C MET A 132 -3.70 -3.28 14.37
N VAL A 133 -3.82 -4.00 13.26
CA VAL A 133 -2.79 -4.10 12.23
C VAL A 133 -3.25 -3.26 11.04
N VAL A 134 -2.51 -2.20 10.74
CA VAL A 134 -2.72 -1.38 9.54
C VAL A 134 -1.92 -1.98 8.40
N VAL A 135 -2.60 -2.37 7.33
CA VAL A 135 -1.96 -2.88 6.11
C VAL A 135 -2.05 -1.79 5.04
N ILE A 136 -0.91 -1.31 4.59
CA ILE A 136 -0.83 -0.31 3.52
C ILE A 136 -0.32 -0.99 2.25
N ASP A 137 -1.12 -0.96 1.17
CA ASP A 137 -0.69 -1.22 -0.21
C ASP A 137 -0.33 0.13 -0.84
N PRO A 138 0.95 0.53 -0.82
CA PRO A 138 1.32 1.93 -1.06
C PRO A 138 1.23 2.34 -2.52
N MET A 139 1.21 1.36 -3.43
CA MET A 139 1.26 1.64 -4.87
C MET A 139 0.77 0.43 -5.67
N MET A 140 -0.55 0.33 -5.84
CA MET A 140 -1.17 -0.80 -6.54
C MET A 140 -0.79 -0.91 -8.02
N ASN A 141 -0.34 0.19 -8.65
CA ASN A 141 0.01 0.24 -10.08
C ASN A 141 1.37 0.94 -10.30
N PRO A 142 2.48 0.27 -9.98
CA PRO A 142 3.81 0.85 -10.17
C PRO A 142 4.18 1.07 -11.64
N ASP A 143 3.63 0.28 -12.56
CA ASP A 143 3.92 0.41 -14.00
C ASP A 143 3.26 1.66 -14.58
N GLY A 144 2.00 1.91 -14.26
CA GLY A 144 1.29 3.12 -14.64
C GLY A 144 1.95 4.36 -14.03
N ARG A 145 2.33 4.29 -12.75
CA ARG A 145 3.04 5.38 -12.08
C ARG A 145 4.40 5.67 -12.70
N ALA A 146 5.17 4.63 -13.07
CA ALA A 146 6.46 4.83 -13.73
C ALA A 146 6.32 5.56 -15.06
N ARG A 147 5.30 5.23 -15.84
CA ARG A 147 4.99 5.91 -17.10
C ARG A 147 4.65 7.36 -16.89
N PHE A 148 3.78 7.66 -15.95
CA PHE A 148 3.38 9.04 -15.64
C PHE A 148 4.53 9.86 -15.07
N ALA A 149 5.29 9.35 -14.12
CA ALA A 149 6.46 10.02 -13.56
C ALA A 149 7.48 10.38 -14.64
N LYS A 150 7.72 9.49 -15.60
CA LYS A 150 8.63 9.73 -16.73
C LYS A 150 8.11 10.84 -17.66
N SER A 151 6.80 10.87 -17.92
CA SER A 151 6.16 11.95 -18.69
C SER A 151 6.35 13.31 -17.98
N LEU A 152 6.13 13.36 -16.67
CA LEU A 152 6.36 14.57 -15.90
C LEU A 152 7.81 15.05 -15.95
N GLU A 153 8.78 14.16 -15.84
CA GLU A 153 10.20 14.50 -15.95
C GLU A 153 10.54 15.11 -17.33
N GLN A 154 9.92 14.59 -18.38
CA GLN A 154 10.16 15.07 -19.75
C GLN A 154 9.68 16.51 -19.97
N TYR A 155 8.54 16.90 -19.37
CA TYR A 155 7.93 18.21 -19.61
C TYR A 155 8.16 19.22 -18.50
N ARG A 156 8.74 18.80 -17.39
CA ARG A 156 8.98 19.65 -16.23
C ARG A 156 10.13 20.62 -16.50
N GLY A 157 9.85 21.91 -16.33
CA GLY A 157 10.87 22.98 -16.28
C GLY A 157 11.37 23.25 -14.85
N THR A 158 12.29 24.21 -14.73
CA THR A 158 12.80 24.71 -13.44
C THR A 158 11.79 25.60 -12.72
N ALA A 159 10.94 26.30 -13.48
CA ALA A 159 9.84 27.12 -12.96
C ALA A 159 8.52 26.35 -13.04
N PRO A 160 7.60 26.58 -12.07
CA PRO A 160 6.25 26.03 -12.14
C PRO A 160 5.54 26.50 -13.43
N ASN A 161 4.86 25.58 -14.11
CA ASN A 161 4.00 25.91 -15.25
C ASN A 161 2.54 25.79 -14.79
N VAL A 162 1.80 26.89 -14.84
CA VAL A 162 0.39 26.98 -14.42
C VAL A 162 -0.61 26.83 -15.57
N ASP A 163 -0.12 26.64 -16.80
CA ASP A 163 -0.98 26.41 -17.97
C ASP A 163 -1.59 25.01 -17.91
N ASP A 164 -2.89 24.94 -17.68
CA ASP A 164 -3.64 23.70 -17.58
C ASP A 164 -3.74 22.91 -18.90
N GLN A 165 -3.41 23.52 -20.03
CA GLN A 165 -3.33 22.88 -21.34
C GLN A 165 -1.95 22.25 -21.60
N SER A 166 -0.98 22.53 -20.76
CA SER A 166 0.37 21.97 -20.88
C SER A 166 0.37 20.46 -20.75
N LEU A 167 1.20 19.77 -21.53
CA LEU A 167 1.45 18.33 -21.41
C LEU A 167 1.97 17.93 -20.02
N LEU A 168 2.56 18.87 -19.27
CA LEU A 168 2.94 18.66 -17.88
C LEU A 168 1.75 18.24 -17.00
N HIS A 169 0.57 18.84 -17.22
CA HIS A 169 -0.62 18.57 -16.41
C HIS A 169 -1.50 17.47 -17.00
N ARG A 170 -1.42 17.22 -18.29
CA ARG A 170 -2.22 16.20 -18.98
C ARG A 170 -1.50 14.87 -19.14
N GLY A 171 -0.18 14.93 -19.25
CA GLY A 171 0.66 13.77 -19.59
C GLY A 171 0.47 13.32 -21.05
N ASP A 172 1.31 12.38 -21.47
CA ASP A 172 1.20 11.74 -22.78
C ASP A 172 0.29 10.52 -22.70
N TRP A 173 -0.47 10.26 -23.79
CA TRP A 173 -1.12 8.95 -23.96
C TRP A 173 -0.06 7.83 -23.82
N PRO A 174 -0.33 6.78 -23.06
CA PRO A 174 -1.58 6.40 -22.37
C PRO A 174 -1.71 6.88 -20.91
N TYR A 175 -1.18 8.00 -20.53
CA TYR A 175 -1.38 8.76 -19.29
C TYR A 175 -1.00 8.07 -17.97
N GLY A 176 -0.61 6.82 -17.98
CA GLY A 176 -0.26 6.07 -16.76
C GLY A 176 -1.44 5.60 -15.90
N ARG A 177 -2.69 5.73 -16.37
CA ARG A 177 -3.87 5.21 -15.66
C ARG A 177 -3.80 3.69 -15.52
N THR A 178 -3.55 3.00 -16.61
CA THR A 178 -3.55 1.55 -16.72
C THR A 178 -2.22 0.92 -16.29
N ASN A 179 -2.14 -0.40 -16.19
CA ASN A 179 -0.87 -1.10 -16.05
C ASN A 179 -0.04 -0.98 -17.35
N HIS A 180 1.10 -1.69 -17.45
CA HIS A 180 1.98 -1.59 -18.62
C HIS A 180 1.28 -1.98 -19.93
N TYR A 181 0.36 -2.92 -19.89
CA TYR A 181 -0.34 -3.48 -21.05
C TYR A 181 -1.77 -2.93 -21.23
N PHE A 182 -2.05 -1.76 -20.70
CA PHE A 182 -3.30 -1.01 -20.88
C PHE A 182 -4.53 -1.62 -20.22
N PHE A 183 -4.36 -2.52 -19.25
CA PHE A 183 -5.47 -2.98 -18.43
C PHE A 183 -5.75 -1.99 -17.29
N ASP A 184 -7.00 -1.62 -17.12
CA ASP A 184 -7.46 -0.87 -15.96
C ASP A 184 -7.61 -1.83 -14.77
N LEU A 185 -6.69 -1.76 -13.82
CA LEU A 185 -6.67 -2.66 -12.66
C LEU A 185 -7.92 -2.53 -11.79
N ASN A 186 -8.59 -1.36 -11.84
CA ASN A 186 -9.87 -1.13 -11.17
C ASN A 186 -11.07 -1.75 -11.91
N ARG A 187 -10.83 -2.52 -12.94
CA ARG A 187 -11.84 -3.34 -13.64
C ARG A 187 -11.54 -4.83 -13.54
N ASP A 188 -10.46 -5.21 -12.84
CA ASP A 188 -9.96 -6.59 -12.84
C ASP A 188 -10.25 -7.36 -11.53
N PHE A 189 -10.80 -6.73 -10.49
CA PHE A 189 -11.10 -7.39 -9.20
C PHE A 189 -12.03 -8.61 -9.31
N PHE A 190 -12.88 -8.62 -10.33
CA PHE A 190 -13.77 -9.76 -10.58
C PHE A 190 -13.13 -10.81 -11.50
N TYR A 191 -12.41 -10.35 -12.54
CA TYR A 191 -11.87 -11.25 -13.56
C TYR A 191 -10.55 -11.88 -13.15
N LEU A 192 -9.74 -11.19 -12.34
CA LEU A 192 -8.43 -11.65 -11.84
C LEU A 192 -7.50 -12.09 -12.98
N THR A 193 -7.36 -11.25 -13.99
CA THR A 193 -6.55 -11.54 -15.19
C THR A 193 -5.13 -10.98 -15.11
N GLN A 194 -4.91 -9.97 -14.24
CA GLN A 194 -3.63 -9.29 -14.11
C GLN A 194 -2.90 -9.77 -12.85
N PRO A 195 -1.57 -10.02 -12.93
CA PRO A 195 -0.80 -10.51 -11.78
C PRO A 195 -0.89 -9.59 -10.56
N GLU A 196 -1.00 -8.28 -10.78
CA GLU A 196 -1.19 -7.27 -9.75
C GLU A 196 -2.45 -7.54 -8.94
N THR A 197 -3.56 -7.79 -9.62
CA THR A 197 -4.87 -8.01 -8.98
C THR A 197 -4.96 -9.41 -8.37
N VAL A 198 -4.43 -10.43 -9.06
CA VAL A 198 -4.42 -11.81 -8.55
C VAL A 198 -3.71 -11.87 -7.18
N GLY A 199 -2.50 -11.31 -7.10
CA GLY A 199 -1.73 -11.34 -5.85
C GLY A 199 -2.39 -10.53 -4.74
N ARG A 200 -2.92 -9.34 -5.06
CA ARG A 200 -3.62 -8.48 -4.09
C ARG A 200 -4.85 -9.16 -3.52
N VAL A 201 -5.73 -9.66 -4.38
CA VAL A 201 -6.97 -10.33 -3.93
C VAL A 201 -6.66 -11.59 -3.12
N ALA A 202 -5.62 -12.35 -3.51
CA ALA A 202 -5.17 -13.50 -2.72
C ALA A 202 -4.74 -13.08 -1.31
N LEU A 203 -3.98 -11.99 -1.17
CA LEU A 203 -3.55 -11.49 0.13
C LEU A 203 -4.72 -10.91 0.94
N ILE A 204 -5.61 -10.12 0.33
CA ILE A 204 -6.82 -9.60 0.99
C ILE A 204 -7.69 -10.75 1.52
N ASN A 205 -7.86 -11.82 0.74
CA ASN A 205 -8.64 -12.99 1.16
C ASN A 205 -7.99 -13.77 2.31
N GLN A 206 -6.67 -13.70 2.47
CA GLN A 206 -5.99 -14.29 3.63
C GLN A 206 -6.20 -13.47 4.90
N TRP A 207 -6.20 -12.14 4.79
CA TRP A 207 -6.28 -11.24 5.94
C TRP A 207 -7.69 -10.77 6.28
N ARG A 208 -8.64 -10.86 5.34
CA ARG A 208 -10.06 -10.52 5.52
C ARG A 208 -10.28 -9.25 6.35
N PRO A 209 -9.75 -8.11 5.89
CA PRO A 209 -9.78 -6.87 6.67
C PRO A 209 -11.20 -6.46 7.04
N GLN A 210 -11.40 -5.97 8.26
CA GLN A 210 -12.68 -5.43 8.73
C GLN A 210 -12.96 -4.05 8.16
N LEU A 211 -11.90 -3.30 7.82
CA LEU A 211 -11.99 -2.00 7.15
C LEU A 211 -11.07 -2.03 5.92
N MET A 212 -11.62 -1.64 4.78
CA MET A 212 -10.85 -1.44 3.55
C MET A 212 -11.17 -0.08 2.96
N ILE A 213 -10.11 0.66 2.62
CA ILE A 213 -10.17 1.98 1.97
C ILE A 213 -9.33 1.90 0.70
N ASP A 214 -9.95 2.26 -0.44
CA ASP A 214 -9.32 2.31 -1.77
C ASP A 214 -9.61 3.68 -2.44
#